data_64b733c8e0adbe6e0b20f61e3aa6b166
#
_entry.id   64b733c8e0adbe6e0b20f61e3aa6b166
#
_cell.length_a   1.000
_cell.length_b   1.000
_cell.length_c   1.000
_cell.angle_alpha   90.00
_cell.angle_beta   90.00
_cell.angle_gamma   90.00
#
_symmetry.space_group_name_H-M   'P 1'
#
loop_
_entity.id
_entity.type
_entity.pdbx_description
1 polymer ?
#
loop_
_entity_poly.entity_id
_entity_poly.type
_entity_poly.pdbx_seq_one_letter_code
_entity_poly.pdbx_strand_id
1 'polypeptide(L)'
;MNIIDSFNQIKQKIENSRTEIIAVSKTFTLDHIKPLIQHGHKHFGENKVQEAEKKWKNIKSSNNIKLHMIGSLQSNKAKKAIELFDYIHSLDSEKLAKELDKREKQLKKKLSYFIQVNLGSEEQKGGIEIDNLENFFKFVTKETSLSVIGLMAIPPNDSNYEKYFSQISDLNKKFEFNQ
;
A
#
# COMPACT_ATOMS: atom_id res chain seq x y z
N MET A 1 14.72 -18.25 15.38
CA MET A 1 13.90 -18.56 14.19
C MET A 1 14.40 -17.68 13.07
N ASN A 2 14.68 -18.21 11.89
CA ASN A 2 15.14 -17.39 10.78
C ASN A 2 13.95 -16.75 10.05
N ILE A 3 14.21 -15.75 9.19
CA ILE A 3 13.14 -14.98 8.51
C ILE A 3 12.28 -15.88 7.61
N ILE A 4 12.85 -16.92 7.01
CA ILE A 4 12.14 -17.84 6.12
C ILE A 4 11.19 -18.72 6.91
N ASP A 5 11.61 -19.24 8.08
CA ASP A 5 10.73 -20.05 8.93
C ASP A 5 9.53 -19.24 9.40
N SER A 6 9.77 -17.99 9.84
CA SER A 6 8.69 -17.07 10.24
C SER A 6 7.72 -16.77 9.08
N PHE A 7 8.24 -16.53 7.88
CA PHE A 7 7.44 -16.29 6.70
C PHE A 7 6.58 -17.51 6.34
N ASN A 8 7.17 -18.71 6.36
CA ASN A 8 6.46 -19.94 6.05
C ASN A 8 5.35 -20.25 7.08
N GLN A 9 5.61 -20.00 8.37
CA GLN A 9 4.58 -20.14 9.41
C GLN A 9 3.40 -19.20 9.21
N ILE A 10 3.65 -17.93 8.81
CA ILE A 10 2.57 -16.99 8.49
C ILE A 10 1.81 -17.47 7.26
N LYS A 11 2.51 -17.88 6.22
CA LYS A 11 1.91 -18.37 4.98
C LYS A 11 1.02 -19.59 5.21
N GLN A 12 1.42 -20.51 6.08
CA GLN A 12 0.62 -21.68 6.45
C GLN A 12 -0.68 -21.34 7.21
N LYS A 13 -0.71 -20.21 7.93
CA LYS A 13 -1.90 -19.74 8.66
C LYS A 13 -2.91 -19.02 7.75
N ILE A 14 -2.54 -18.67 6.53
CA ILE A 14 -3.42 -17.99 5.58
C ILE A 14 -4.24 -19.05 4.85
N GLU A 15 -5.51 -19.15 5.22
CA GLU A 15 -6.45 -20.13 4.62
C GLU A 15 -6.89 -19.73 3.22
N ASN A 16 -6.97 -18.42 2.94
CA ASN A 16 -7.42 -17.91 1.64
C ASN A 16 -6.25 -17.84 0.66
N SER A 17 -6.27 -18.65 -0.38
CA SER A 17 -5.24 -18.71 -1.42
C SER A 17 -5.07 -17.42 -2.25
N ARG A 18 -6.03 -16.48 -2.17
CA ARG A 18 -5.97 -15.19 -2.84
C ARG A 18 -5.29 -14.11 -2.00
N THR A 19 -5.02 -14.37 -0.72
CA THR A 19 -4.37 -13.41 0.16
C THR A 19 -2.88 -13.34 -0.13
N GLU A 20 -2.40 -12.16 -0.46
CA GLU A 20 -0.99 -11.86 -0.71
C GLU A 20 -0.32 -11.30 0.55
N ILE A 21 0.91 -11.74 0.84
CA ILE A 21 1.71 -11.22 1.94
C ILE A 21 2.58 -10.09 1.41
N ILE A 22 2.51 -8.91 2.04
CA ILE A 22 3.46 -7.84 1.82
C ILE A 22 4.45 -7.84 2.98
N ALA A 23 5.71 -8.20 2.70
CA ALA A 23 6.77 -8.18 3.71
C ALA A 23 7.18 -6.73 4.00
N VAL A 24 6.85 -6.23 5.19
CA VAL A 24 7.18 -4.87 5.60
C VAL A 24 8.67 -4.78 5.92
N SER A 25 9.43 -4.17 5.03
CA SER A 25 10.90 -4.09 5.06
C SER A 25 11.45 -2.73 5.51
N LYS A 26 10.55 -1.81 5.92
CA LYS A 26 10.99 -0.53 6.53
C LYS A 26 11.97 -0.78 7.68
N THR A 27 12.96 0.09 7.83
CA THR A 27 14.01 0.02 8.87
C THR A 27 15.01 -1.16 8.77
N PHE A 28 14.70 -2.19 8.01
CA PHE A 28 15.63 -3.31 7.79
C PHE A 28 16.59 -3.04 6.63
N THR A 29 17.83 -3.51 6.77
CA THR A 29 18.82 -3.46 5.71
C THR A 29 18.50 -4.46 4.60
N LEU A 30 19.11 -4.26 3.44
CA LEU A 30 18.98 -5.20 2.32
C LEU A 30 19.45 -6.61 2.70
N ASP A 31 20.56 -6.72 3.43
CA ASP A 31 21.10 -8.03 3.83
C ASP A 31 20.13 -8.81 4.72
N HIS A 32 19.37 -8.11 5.57
CA HIS A 32 18.37 -8.74 6.42
C HIS A 32 17.21 -9.35 5.62
N ILE A 33 16.78 -8.68 4.54
CA ILE A 33 15.63 -9.12 3.73
C ILE A 33 16.03 -9.98 2.51
N LYS A 34 17.32 -10.01 2.17
CA LYS A 34 17.88 -10.78 1.05
C LYS A 34 17.46 -12.26 1.03
N PRO A 35 17.41 -12.97 2.18
CA PRO A 35 16.91 -14.35 2.20
C PRO A 35 15.47 -14.49 1.67
N LEU A 36 14.57 -13.55 1.96
CA LEU A 36 13.20 -13.57 1.42
C LEU A 36 13.18 -13.36 -0.10
N ILE A 37 14.02 -12.47 -0.61
CA ILE A 37 14.15 -12.25 -2.06
C ILE A 37 14.65 -13.54 -2.74
N GLN A 38 15.67 -14.18 -2.18
CA GLN A 38 16.21 -15.45 -2.67
C GLN A 38 15.21 -16.61 -2.56
N HIS A 39 14.32 -16.56 -1.56
CA HIS A 39 13.21 -17.50 -1.41
C HIS A 39 12.08 -17.28 -2.45
N GLY A 40 12.20 -16.25 -3.28
CA GLY A 40 11.26 -15.95 -4.35
C GLY A 40 10.10 -15.02 -3.96
N HIS A 41 10.12 -14.44 -2.74
CA HIS A 41 9.13 -13.44 -2.34
C HIS A 41 9.33 -12.14 -3.10
N LYS A 42 8.22 -11.53 -3.55
CA LYS A 42 8.28 -10.38 -4.47
C LYS A 42 7.68 -9.10 -3.91
N HIS A 43 6.76 -9.17 -2.94
CA HIS A 43 6.00 -8.03 -2.46
C HIS A 43 6.59 -7.44 -1.17
N PHE A 44 7.12 -6.22 -1.24
CA PHE A 44 7.76 -5.56 -0.10
C PHE A 44 7.15 -4.19 0.18
N GLY A 45 6.91 -3.89 1.45
CA GLY A 45 6.32 -2.63 1.91
C GLY A 45 7.35 -1.70 2.54
N GLU A 46 7.30 -0.42 2.14
CA GLU A 46 8.16 0.66 2.66
C GLU A 46 7.34 1.87 3.10
N ASN A 47 7.83 2.56 4.13
CA ASN A 47 7.13 3.74 4.67
C ASN A 47 7.65 5.07 4.12
N LYS A 48 8.88 5.11 3.62
CA LYS A 48 9.53 6.35 3.21
C LYS A 48 10.21 6.21 1.86
N VAL A 49 9.88 7.12 0.94
CA VAL A 49 10.38 7.11 -0.43
C VAL A 49 11.92 7.13 -0.48
N GLN A 50 12.58 7.94 0.36
CA GLN A 50 14.03 8.07 0.33
C GLN A 50 14.77 6.81 0.83
N GLU A 51 14.23 6.14 1.84
CA GLU A 51 14.78 4.88 2.35
C GLU A 51 14.60 3.76 1.31
N ALA A 52 13.41 3.70 0.71
CA ALA A 52 13.11 2.77 -0.36
C ALA A 52 14.01 2.99 -1.59
N GLU A 53 14.21 4.24 -2.02
CA GLU A 53 15.08 4.56 -3.16
C GLU A 53 16.51 4.04 -2.94
N LYS A 54 17.10 4.30 -1.77
CA LYS A 54 18.45 3.81 -1.43
C LYS A 54 18.56 2.29 -1.42
N LYS A 55 17.52 1.61 -0.92
CA LYS A 55 17.50 0.15 -0.77
C LYS A 55 17.24 -0.58 -2.09
N TRP A 56 16.26 -0.13 -2.87
CA TRP A 56 15.65 -0.91 -3.93
C TRP A 56 16.06 -0.52 -5.34
N LYS A 57 16.55 0.71 -5.56
CA LYS A 57 16.82 1.27 -6.89
C LYS A 57 17.61 0.34 -7.81
N ASN A 58 18.64 -0.33 -7.27
CA ASN A 58 19.55 -1.14 -8.06
C ASN A 58 19.15 -2.62 -8.18
N ILE A 59 18.20 -3.09 -7.36
CA ILE A 59 17.88 -4.52 -7.27
C ILE A 59 16.43 -4.85 -7.64
N LYS A 60 15.56 -3.85 -7.71
CA LYS A 60 14.12 -4.05 -7.97
C LYS A 60 13.88 -4.79 -9.28
N SER A 61 14.46 -4.30 -10.36
CA SER A 61 14.21 -4.84 -11.70
C SER A 61 14.78 -6.24 -11.89
N SER A 62 16.01 -6.48 -11.39
CA SER A 62 16.69 -7.77 -11.55
C SER A 62 16.01 -8.91 -10.76
N ASN A 63 15.24 -8.59 -9.73
CA ASN A 63 14.56 -9.57 -8.88
C ASN A 63 13.03 -9.57 -9.06
N ASN A 64 12.51 -8.84 -10.04
CA ASN A 64 11.07 -8.69 -10.29
C ASN A 64 10.27 -8.31 -9.01
N ILE A 65 10.84 -7.38 -8.23
CA ILE A 65 10.25 -6.91 -6.96
C ILE A 65 9.09 -5.96 -7.23
N LYS A 66 8.02 -6.14 -6.47
CA LYS A 66 6.85 -5.25 -6.38
C LYS A 66 6.92 -4.45 -5.09
N LEU A 67 7.07 -3.14 -5.22
CA LEU A 67 7.19 -2.25 -4.07
C LEU A 67 5.86 -1.57 -3.76
N HIS A 68 5.50 -1.61 -2.48
CA HIS A 68 4.30 -1.01 -1.91
C HIS A 68 4.70 0.17 -1.01
N MET A 69 4.22 1.36 -1.34
CA MET A 69 4.28 2.51 -0.43
C MET A 69 3.12 2.38 0.57
N ILE A 70 3.45 2.03 1.81
CA ILE A 70 2.46 1.79 2.87
C ILE A 70 2.47 2.87 3.95
N GLY A 71 3.42 3.78 3.93
CA GLY A 71 3.46 4.95 4.80
C GLY A 71 2.83 6.17 4.17
N SER A 72 2.59 7.23 4.96
CA SER A 72 2.05 8.50 4.47
C SER A 72 2.94 9.11 3.39
N LEU A 73 2.34 9.54 2.29
CA LEU A 73 3.03 10.08 1.12
C LEU A 73 2.77 11.58 0.99
N GLN A 74 3.81 12.37 1.16
CA GLN A 74 3.75 13.81 0.89
C GLN A 74 3.68 14.08 -0.61
N SER A 75 2.85 15.03 -1.05
CA SER A 75 2.65 15.37 -2.47
C SER A 75 3.95 15.77 -3.18
N ASN A 76 4.90 16.42 -2.49
CA ASN A 76 6.20 16.78 -3.06
C ASN A 76 7.12 15.58 -3.34
N LYS A 77 6.78 14.40 -2.85
CA LYS A 77 7.49 13.13 -3.12
C LYS A 77 6.81 12.27 -4.20
N ALA A 78 5.65 12.69 -4.71
CA ALA A 78 4.85 11.92 -5.67
C ALA A 78 5.66 11.49 -6.90
N LYS A 79 6.48 12.36 -7.49
CA LYS A 79 7.33 12.01 -8.65
C LYS A 79 8.22 10.81 -8.35
N LYS A 80 9.01 10.88 -7.28
CA LYS A 80 9.92 9.80 -6.87
C LYS A 80 9.16 8.53 -6.49
N ALA A 81 7.99 8.67 -5.86
CA ALA A 81 7.15 7.54 -5.52
C ALA A 81 6.71 6.79 -6.79
N ILE A 82 6.22 7.49 -7.82
CA ILE A 82 5.82 6.86 -9.08
C ILE A 82 7.02 6.21 -9.79
N GLU A 83 8.19 6.82 -9.78
CA GLU A 83 9.39 6.22 -10.38
C GLU A 83 9.75 4.87 -9.73
N LEU A 84 9.57 4.73 -8.42
CA LEU A 84 10.06 3.61 -7.63
C LEU A 84 9.01 2.54 -7.33
N PHE A 85 7.80 2.91 -6.91
CA PHE A 85 6.78 1.99 -6.43
C PHE A 85 5.91 1.42 -7.56
N ASP A 86 5.21 0.33 -7.25
CA ASP A 86 4.17 -0.29 -8.09
C ASP A 86 2.79 -0.05 -7.50
N TYR A 87 2.71 0.06 -6.17
CA TYR A 87 1.48 0.27 -5.41
C TYR A 87 1.65 1.40 -4.41
N ILE A 88 0.62 2.23 -4.25
CA ILE A 88 0.52 3.25 -3.20
C ILE A 88 -0.73 2.98 -2.38
N HIS A 89 -0.55 2.71 -1.08
CA HIS A 89 -1.62 2.34 -0.16
C HIS A 89 -2.14 3.53 0.67
N SER A 90 -1.53 4.68 0.53
CA SER A 90 -1.80 5.88 1.35
C SER A 90 -2.44 7.01 0.56
N LEU A 91 -3.35 6.69 -0.37
CA LEU A 91 -4.11 7.72 -1.09
C LEU A 91 -5.21 8.25 -0.15
N ASP A 92 -5.00 9.44 0.41
CA ASP A 92 -5.80 10.00 1.50
C ASP A 92 -6.22 11.46 1.32
N SER A 93 -5.96 12.06 0.16
CA SER A 93 -6.35 13.46 -0.07
C SER A 93 -6.44 13.80 -1.56
N GLU A 94 -7.34 14.75 -1.90
CA GLU A 94 -7.49 15.25 -3.26
C GLU A 94 -6.20 15.88 -3.80
N LYS A 95 -5.47 16.59 -2.94
CA LYS A 95 -4.19 17.20 -3.30
C LYS A 95 -3.18 16.14 -3.74
N LEU A 96 -3.08 15.06 -2.99
CA LEU A 96 -2.19 13.94 -3.33
C LEU A 96 -2.65 13.25 -4.61
N ALA A 97 -3.96 13.00 -4.76
CA ALA A 97 -4.53 12.37 -5.94
C ALA A 97 -4.22 13.18 -7.22
N LYS A 98 -4.46 14.48 -7.21
CA LYS A 98 -4.15 15.37 -8.34
C LYS A 98 -2.66 15.36 -8.70
N GLU A 99 -1.77 15.39 -7.70
CA GLU A 99 -0.33 15.39 -7.94
C GLU A 99 0.15 14.03 -8.49
N LEU A 100 -0.37 12.92 -7.97
CA LEU A 100 -0.06 11.58 -8.49
C LEU A 100 -0.52 11.41 -9.94
N ASP A 101 -1.75 11.79 -10.27
CA ASP A 101 -2.29 11.75 -11.63
C ASP A 101 -1.44 12.57 -12.61
N LYS A 102 -1.09 13.80 -12.21
CA LYS A 102 -0.19 14.64 -12.99
C LYS A 102 1.16 13.97 -13.25
N ARG A 103 1.75 13.33 -12.25
CA ARG A 103 3.06 12.68 -12.39
C ARG A 103 3.00 11.39 -13.19
N GLU A 104 1.93 10.59 -13.06
CA GLU A 104 1.72 9.43 -13.92
C GLU A 104 1.68 9.82 -15.40
N LYS A 105 0.93 10.87 -15.73
CA LYS A 105 0.84 11.40 -17.10
C LYS A 105 2.20 11.88 -17.60
N GLN A 106 2.97 12.60 -16.78
CA GLN A 106 4.31 13.09 -17.15
C GLN A 106 5.32 11.96 -17.37
N LEU A 107 5.29 10.93 -16.51
CA LEU A 107 6.24 9.82 -16.55
C LEU A 107 5.77 8.66 -17.44
N LYS A 108 4.56 8.73 -17.98
CA LYS A 108 3.91 7.66 -18.77
C LYS A 108 3.95 6.32 -18.03
N LYS A 109 3.74 6.34 -16.72
CA LYS A 109 3.74 5.16 -15.86
C LYS A 109 2.43 5.10 -15.09
N LYS A 110 1.86 3.90 -14.95
CA LYS A 110 0.66 3.62 -14.19
C LYS A 110 0.99 2.77 -12.96
N LEU A 111 0.41 3.14 -11.82
CA LEU A 111 0.48 2.39 -10.58
C LEU A 111 -0.92 1.92 -10.17
N SER A 112 -0.96 1.03 -9.17
CA SER A 112 -2.20 0.67 -8.49
C SER A 112 -2.30 1.40 -7.15
N TYR A 113 -3.50 1.86 -6.81
CA TYR A 113 -3.74 2.68 -5.62
C TYR A 113 -4.77 2.04 -4.70
N PHE A 114 -4.55 2.19 -3.41
CA PHE A 114 -5.54 1.92 -2.38
C PHE A 114 -5.88 3.23 -1.67
N ILE A 115 -7.16 3.50 -1.46
CA ILE A 115 -7.59 4.62 -0.62
C ILE A 115 -7.40 4.20 0.83
N GLN A 116 -6.64 4.99 1.57
CA GLN A 116 -6.48 4.77 3.02
C GLN A 116 -7.70 5.31 3.76
N VAL A 117 -8.32 4.44 4.57
CA VAL A 117 -9.51 4.76 5.37
C VAL A 117 -9.14 4.80 6.84
N ASN A 118 -9.62 5.81 7.55
CA ASN A 118 -9.51 5.93 9.00
C ASN A 118 -10.73 5.25 9.68
N LEU A 119 -10.52 4.04 10.20
CA LEU A 119 -11.60 3.25 10.82
C LEU A 119 -11.87 3.60 12.28
N GLY A 120 -10.93 4.22 12.96
CA GLY A 120 -11.01 4.47 14.40
C GLY A 120 -11.26 5.94 14.76
N SER A 121 -11.45 6.83 13.76
CA SER A 121 -11.52 8.29 13.98
C SER A 121 -10.36 8.82 14.82
N GLU A 122 -9.19 8.17 14.70
CA GLU A 122 -7.98 8.58 15.41
C GLU A 122 -7.31 9.71 14.61
N GLU A 123 -7.33 10.93 15.11
CA GLU A 123 -6.74 12.11 14.45
C GLU A 123 -5.28 11.94 14.04
N GLN A 124 -4.54 11.08 14.74
CA GLN A 124 -3.12 10.82 14.48
C GLN A 124 -2.86 9.84 13.33
N LYS A 125 -3.85 9.06 12.92
CA LYS A 125 -3.74 8.12 11.80
C LYS A 125 -4.31 8.77 10.54
N GLY A 126 -3.48 8.89 9.50
CA GLY A 126 -3.94 9.37 8.19
C GLY A 126 -5.04 8.48 7.62
N GLY A 127 -5.71 8.96 6.59
CA GLY A 127 -6.80 8.26 5.91
C GLY A 127 -8.05 9.11 5.81
N ILE A 128 -8.94 8.73 4.91
CA ILE A 128 -10.23 9.37 4.71
C ILE A 128 -11.21 8.84 5.76
N GLU A 129 -11.93 9.74 6.44
CA GLU A 129 -13.04 9.35 7.31
C GLU A 129 -14.13 8.63 6.49
N ILE A 130 -14.78 7.64 7.09
CA ILE A 130 -15.77 6.79 6.41
C ILE A 130 -16.89 7.62 5.76
N ASP A 131 -17.35 8.66 6.47
CA ASP A 131 -18.43 9.53 5.98
C ASP A 131 -18.01 10.33 4.73
N ASN A 132 -16.73 10.57 4.54
CA ASN A 132 -16.18 11.28 3.38
C ASN A 132 -15.70 10.36 2.26
N LEU A 133 -15.66 9.05 2.48
CA LEU A 133 -15.07 8.08 1.56
C LEU A 133 -15.78 8.07 0.19
N GLU A 134 -17.11 8.12 0.17
CA GLU A 134 -17.89 8.12 -1.08
C GLU A 134 -17.62 9.37 -1.93
N ASN A 135 -17.55 10.53 -1.29
CA ASN A 135 -17.23 11.78 -1.98
C ASN A 135 -15.81 11.77 -2.54
N PHE A 136 -14.86 11.28 -1.73
CA PHE A 136 -13.48 11.16 -2.17
C PHE A 136 -13.31 10.14 -3.31
N PHE A 137 -13.98 8.98 -3.24
CA PHE A 137 -13.97 8.01 -4.32
C PHE A 137 -14.55 8.58 -5.63
N LYS A 138 -15.69 9.27 -5.55
CA LYS A 138 -16.29 9.98 -6.70
C LYS A 138 -15.33 11.03 -7.28
N PHE A 139 -14.66 11.78 -6.42
CA PHE A 139 -13.65 12.75 -6.86
C PHE A 139 -12.51 12.06 -7.62
N VAL A 140 -11.89 11.02 -7.04
CA VAL A 140 -10.76 10.33 -7.66
C VAL A 140 -11.14 9.74 -9.02
N THR A 141 -12.31 9.11 -9.12
CA THR A 141 -12.77 8.46 -10.36
C THR A 141 -13.18 9.44 -11.45
N LYS A 142 -13.66 10.65 -11.10
CA LYS A 142 -14.09 11.66 -12.08
C LYS A 142 -12.99 12.62 -12.48
N GLU A 143 -12.16 13.03 -11.53
CA GLU A 143 -11.17 14.10 -11.71
C GLU A 143 -9.76 13.58 -11.99
N THR A 144 -9.51 12.28 -11.86
CA THR A 144 -8.20 11.68 -12.12
C THR A 144 -8.31 10.41 -12.97
N SER A 145 -7.17 9.95 -13.48
CA SER A 145 -7.05 8.68 -14.19
C SER A 145 -6.33 7.61 -13.37
N LEU A 146 -6.30 7.77 -12.06
CA LEU A 146 -5.64 6.83 -11.14
C LEU A 146 -6.39 5.49 -11.08
N SER A 147 -5.65 4.40 -11.09
CA SER A 147 -6.22 3.05 -10.98
C SER A 147 -6.39 2.68 -9.50
N VAL A 148 -7.52 3.04 -8.90
CA VAL A 148 -7.88 2.63 -7.54
C VAL A 148 -8.40 1.20 -7.59
N ILE A 149 -7.77 0.30 -6.83
CA ILE A 149 -8.07 -1.14 -6.85
C ILE A 149 -8.64 -1.66 -5.53
N GLY A 150 -8.69 -0.84 -4.48
CA GLY A 150 -9.20 -1.26 -3.18
C GLY A 150 -9.03 -0.21 -2.09
N LEU A 151 -9.33 -0.62 -0.88
CA LEU A 151 -9.15 0.18 0.34
C LEU A 151 -8.00 -0.36 1.19
N MET A 152 -7.39 0.51 1.96
CA MET A 152 -6.37 0.15 2.96
C MET A 152 -6.77 0.74 4.31
N ALA A 153 -6.60 -0.03 5.37
CA ALA A 153 -6.77 0.46 6.72
C ALA A 153 -5.72 -0.10 7.66
N ILE A 154 -5.42 0.68 8.69
CA ILE A 154 -4.65 0.25 9.84
C ILE A 154 -5.60 0.29 11.03
N PRO A 155 -6.08 -0.86 11.50
CA PRO A 155 -7.05 -0.89 12.57
C PRO A 155 -6.47 -0.31 13.87
N PRO A 156 -7.31 0.22 14.77
CA PRO A 156 -6.92 0.54 16.14
C PRO A 156 -6.35 -0.68 16.88
N ASN A 157 -5.48 -0.43 17.83
CA ASN A 157 -4.88 -1.50 18.66
C ASN A 157 -5.75 -1.78 19.89
N ASP A 158 -7.00 -2.22 19.68
CA ASP A 158 -8.00 -2.45 20.73
C ASP A 158 -8.56 -3.88 20.74
N SER A 159 -7.92 -4.82 20.07
CA SER A 159 -8.32 -6.23 19.95
C SER A 159 -9.61 -6.49 19.15
N ASN A 160 -10.26 -5.48 18.57
CA ASN A 160 -11.49 -5.63 17.76
C ASN A 160 -11.19 -5.82 16.26
N TYR A 161 -10.13 -6.50 15.91
CA TYR A 161 -9.66 -6.63 14.52
C TYR A 161 -10.70 -7.17 13.56
N GLU A 162 -11.47 -8.18 13.96
CA GLU A 162 -12.52 -8.79 13.13
C GLU A 162 -13.57 -7.75 12.70
N LYS A 163 -14.00 -6.89 13.61
CA LYS A 163 -14.95 -5.80 13.32
C LYS A 163 -14.40 -4.87 12.24
N TYR A 164 -13.15 -4.43 12.36
CA TYR A 164 -12.54 -3.50 11.42
C TYR A 164 -12.31 -4.14 10.04
N PHE A 165 -11.87 -5.38 10.01
CA PHE A 165 -11.69 -6.09 8.73
C PHE A 165 -13.04 -6.42 8.06
N SER A 166 -14.08 -6.77 8.82
CA SER A 166 -15.44 -6.90 8.29
C SER A 166 -15.92 -5.60 7.67
N GLN A 167 -15.75 -4.48 8.37
CA GLN A 167 -16.14 -3.16 7.89
C GLN A 167 -15.44 -2.78 6.58
N ILE A 168 -14.13 -3.00 6.47
CA ILE A 168 -13.38 -2.77 5.21
C ILE A 168 -13.87 -3.70 4.10
N SER A 169 -14.15 -4.96 4.41
CA SER A 169 -14.69 -5.91 3.44
C SER A 169 -16.03 -5.44 2.86
N ASP A 170 -16.92 -4.94 3.71
CA ASP A 170 -18.24 -4.45 3.28
C ASP A 170 -18.10 -3.15 2.46
N LEU A 171 -17.18 -2.26 2.83
CA LEU A 171 -16.87 -1.09 2.03
C LEU A 171 -16.26 -1.47 0.66
N ASN A 172 -15.36 -2.45 0.59
CA ASN A 172 -14.84 -2.94 -0.69
C ASN A 172 -15.96 -3.47 -1.60
N LYS A 173 -16.92 -4.22 -1.04
CA LYS A 173 -18.09 -4.70 -1.79
C LYS A 173 -18.95 -3.54 -2.29
N LYS A 174 -19.21 -2.53 -1.42
CA LYS A 174 -19.99 -1.32 -1.78
C LYS A 174 -19.39 -0.56 -2.96
N PHE A 175 -18.07 -0.49 -3.05
CA PHE A 175 -17.35 0.18 -4.14
C PHE A 175 -16.94 -0.76 -5.29
N GLU A 176 -17.41 -2.00 -5.27
CA GLU A 176 -17.15 -3.02 -6.30
C GLU A 176 -15.65 -3.33 -6.50
N PHE A 177 -14.84 -3.19 -5.46
CA PHE A 177 -13.45 -3.61 -5.50
C PHE A 177 -13.33 -5.13 -5.36
N ASN A 178 -12.61 -5.75 -6.29
CA ASN A 178 -12.39 -7.20 -6.35
C ASN A 178 -11.06 -7.63 -5.69
N GLN A 179 -10.45 -6.77 -4.87
CA GLN A 179 -9.14 -6.98 -4.24
C GLN A 179 -9.29 -7.23 -2.74
#